data_81c94cc90c7b61de427d5eb71253c9d4
#
_entry.id   81c94cc90c7b61de427d5eb71253c9d4
#
_cell.length_a   1.000
_cell.length_b   1.000
_cell.length_c   1.000
_cell.angle_alpha   90.00
_cell.angle_beta   90.00
_cell.angle_gamma   90.00
#
_symmetry.space_group_name_H-M   'P 1'
#
loop_
_entity.id
_entity.type
_entity.pdbx_description
1 polymer ?
#
loop_
_entity_poly.entity_id
_entity_poly.type
_entity_poly.pdbx_seq_one_letter_code
_entity_poly.pdbx_strand_id
1 'polypeptide(L)'
;IKPQPVITKDNVTVLVDAMLFYQFTDPKLLIYGVEKFDSAISNLTVTTLRNYAGNTELDQMLVAREDINNIVTASLDAATDRWGIKVIRVEVQNIIPPQSIVEAMEKQMRAERERREMILIAEGKKQSAILLAQGQKETEILKAEAEKAATILRADAVRQKKILEAQGEAESLQMVQGALANSIRLLNEADPSKELVVAL
;
A
#
# COMPACT_ATOMS: atom_id res chain seq x y z
N ILE A 1 -12.59 25.12 -33.72
CA ILE A 1 -13.81 24.60 -34.37
C ILE A 1 -14.97 24.86 -33.44
N LYS A 2 -16.09 25.39 -33.97
CA LYS A 2 -17.28 25.65 -33.18
C LYS A 2 -17.85 24.35 -32.60
N PRO A 3 -18.54 24.39 -31.43
CA PRO A 3 -19.18 23.21 -30.83
C PRO A 3 -20.09 22.48 -31.83
N GLN A 4 -19.89 21.20 -32.00
CA GLN A 4 -20.65 20.34 -32.92
C GLN A 4 -21.34 19.22 -32.14
N PRO A 5 -22.62 18.91 -32.47
CA PRO A 5 -23.29 17.77 -31.87
C PRO A 5 -22.75 16.47 -32.47
N VAL A 6 -22.34 15.56 -31.59
CA VAL A 6 -21.96 14.19 -31.95
C VAL A 6 -22.71 13.21 -31.05
N ILE A 7 -22.92 11.99 -31.54
CA ILE A 7 -23.63 10.94 -30.80
C ILE A 7 -22.60 9.90 -30.39
N THR A 8 -22.56 9.57 -29.12
CA THR A 8 -21.70 8.52 -28.56
C THR A 8 -22.26 7.13 -28.79
N LYS A 9 -21.44 6.09 -28.55
CA LYS A 9 -21.83 4.68 -28.70
C LYS A 9 -23.02 4.33 -27.82
N ASP A 10 -23.14 4.92 -26.63
CA ASP A 10 -24.23 4.77 -25.68
C ASP A 10 -25.45 5.66 -25.99
N ASN A 11 -25.49 6.20 -27.24
CA ASN A 11 -26.61 7.00 -27.77
C ASN A 11 -26.88 8.33 -27.05
N VAL A 12 -25.85 8.93 -26.48
CA VAL A 12 -25.92 10.26 -25.88
C VAL A 12 -25.45 11.33 -26.88
N THR A 13 -26.23 12.37 -27.09
CA THR A 13 -25.84 13.52 -27.90
C THR A 13 -25.02 14.48 -27.05
N VAL A 14 -23.77 14.72 -27.43
CA VAL A 14 -22.86 15.65 -26.75
C VAL A 14 -22.39 16.75 -27.70
N LEU A 15 -22.12 17.93 -27.15
CA LEU A 15 -21.50 19.03 -27.89
C LEU A 15 -19.98 18.93 -27.66
N VAL A 16 -19.26 18.83 -28.77
CA VAL A 16 -17.78 18.74 -28.73
C VAL A 16 -17.21 19.91 -29.51
N ASP A 17 -16.27 20.65 -28.91
CA ASP A 17 -15.45 21.64 -29.58
C ASP A 17 -13.98 21.22 -29.56
N ALA A 18 -13.24 21.64 -30.58
CA ALA A 18 -11.83 21.29 -30.68
C ALA A 18 -11.02 22.45 -31.26
N MET A 19 -9.77 22.52 -30.82
CA MET A 19 -8.74 23.37 -31.39
C MET A 19 -7.81 22.56 -32.28
N LEU A 20 -7.47 23.12 -33.42
CA LEU A 20 -6.58 22.50 -34.40
C LEU A 20 -5.35 23.34 -34.57
N PHE A 21 -4.17 22.76 -34.41
CA PHE A 21 -2.88 23.38 -34.66
C PHE A 21 -2.27 22.72 -35.88
N TYR A 22 -2.03 23.55 -36.93
CA TYR A 22 -1.50 23.07 -38.20
C TYR A 22 -0.45 24.02 -38.75
N GLN A 23 0.36 23.51 -39.66
CA GLN A 23 1.41 24.26 -40.36
C GLN A 23 1.29 24.02 -41.85
N PHE A 24 1.48 25.06 -42.65
CA PHE A 24 1.58 24.96 -44.11
C PHE A 24 2.96 24.45 -44.49
N THR A 25 3.00 23.35 -45.23
CA THR A 25 4.25 22.71 -45.71
C THR A 25 4.54 23.09 -47.15
N ASP A 26 3.51 23.07 -48.03
CA ASP A 26 3.64 23.43 -49.42
C ASP A 26 2.52 24.40 -49.87
N PRO A 27 2.85 25.69 -50.13
CA PRO A 27 1.86 26.67 -50.55
C PRO A 27 1.21 26.37 -51.93
N LYS A 28 1.90 25.63 -52.81
CA LYS A 28 1.34 25.29 -54.12
C LYS A 28 0.23 24.25 -53.98
N LEU A 29 0.47 23.21 -53.17
CA LEU A 29 -0.53 22.18 -52.88
C LEU A 29 -1.75 22.78 -52.16
N LEU A 30 -1.54 23.78 -51.30
CA LEU A 30 -2.63 24.49 -50.64
C LEU A 30 -3.53 25.23 -51.63
N ILE A 31 -2.95 25.98 -52.56
CA ILE A 31 -3.72 26.83 -53.52
C ILE A 31 -4.45 25.97 -54.52
N TYR A 32 -3.82 24.91 -55.03
CA TYR A 32 -4.39 24.09 -56.11
C TYR A 32 -5.10 22.82 -55.61
N GLY A 33 -4.83 22.40 -54.36
CA GLY A 33 -5.34 21.17 -53.80
C GLY A 33 -6.70 21.29 -53.08
N VAL A 34 -7.05 22.49 -52.61
CA VAL A 34 -8.31 22.71 -51.87
C VAL A 34 -8.86 24.13 -52.10
N GLU A 35 -10.14 24.20 -52.47
CA GLU A 35 -10.79 25.49 -52.79
C GLU A 35 -11.05 26.36 -51.53
N LYS A 36 -11.52 25.74 -50.44
CA LYS A 36 -11.83 26.41 -49.16
C LYS A 36 -11.23 25.62 -48.00
N PHE A 37 -9.98 25.89 -47.73
CA PHE A 37 -9.20 25.15 -46.71
C PHE A 37 -9.90 25.12 -45.35
N ASP A 38 -10.33 26.28 -44.82
CA ASP A 38 -10.94 26.37 -43.46
C ASP A 38 -12.20 25.48 -43.33
N SER A 39 -13.02 25.46 -44.37
CA SER A 39 -14.22 24.64 -44.42
C SER A 39 -13.90 23.16 -44.56
N ALA A 40 -12.90 22.82 -45.40
CA ALA A 40 -12.49 21.45 -45.64
C ALA A 40 -11.92 20.80 -44.39
N ILE A 41 -10.99 21.51 -43.73
CA ILE A 41 -10.35 20.96 -42.50
C ILE A 41 -11.35 20.91 -41.32
N SER A 42 -12.25 21.88 -41.20
CA SER A 42 -13.31 21.87 -40.22
C SER A 42 -14.25 20.67 -40.39
N ASN A 43 -14.72 20.44 -41.62
CA ASN A 43 -15.62 19.32 -41.93
C ASN A 43 -14.95 17.98 -41.74
N LEU A 44 -13.66 17.86 -42.12
CA LEU A 44 -12.89 16.66 -41.91
C LEU A 44 -12.73 16.36 -40.42
N THR A 45 -12.40 17.38 -39.63
CA THR A 45 -12.27 17.22 -38.16
C THR A 45 -13.59 16.83 -37.52
N VAL A 46 -14.71 17.47 -37.88
CA VAL A 46 -16.04 17.09 -37.35
C VAL A 46 -16.40 15.68 -37.74
N THR A 47 -16.11 15.22 -38.94
CA THR A 47 -16.39 13.88 -39.39
C THR A 47 -15.54 12.87 -38.63
N THR A 48 -14.26 13.15 -38.42
CA THR A 48 -13.35 12.28 -37.65
C THR A 48 -13.79 12.18 -36.17
N LEU A 49 -14.14 13.30 -35.55
CA LEU A 49 -14.66 13.34 -34.18
C LEU A 49 -15.99 12.57 -34.07
N ARG A 50 -16.89 12.70 -35.06
CA ARG A 50 -18.15 11.95 -35.08
C ARG A 50 -17.93 10.45 -35.19
N ASN A 51 -17.00 10.01 -36.01
CA ASN A 51 -16.65 8.61 -36.16
C ASN A 51 -16.04 8.05 -34.87
N TYR A 52 -15.18 8.82 -34.23
CA TYR A 52 -14.61 8.43 -32.94
C TYR A 52 -15.69 8.34 -31.86
N ALA A 53 -16.52 9.37 -31.71
CA ALA A 53 -17.60 9.43 -30.74
C ALA A 53 -18.58 8.25 -30.90
N GLY A 54 -18.97 7.90 -32.14
CA GLY A 54 -19.85 6.79 -32.42
C GLY A 54 -19.32 5.42 -32.01
N ASN A 55 -18.01 5.29 -31.83
CA ASN A 55 -17.37 4.05 -31.39
C ASN A 55 -16.98 4.05 -29.89
N THR A 56 -17.15 5.17 -29.20
CA THR A 56 -16.67 5.36 -27.82
C THR A 56 -17.83 5.73 -26.89
N GLU A 57 -17.84 5.20 -25.69
CA GLU A 57 -18.80 5.56 -24.64
C GLU A 57 -18.52 6.93 -24.06
N LEU A 58 -19.54 7.61 -23.54
CA LEU A 58 -19.40 8.96 -22.99
C LEU A 58 -18.37 9.03 -21.86
N ASP A 59 -18.39 8.09 -20.94
CA ASP A 59 -17.44 8.04 -19.82
C ASP A 59 -15.98 7.95 -20.30
N GLN A 60 -15.73 7.15 -21.35
CA GLN A 60 -14.41 7.03 -21.96
C GLN A 60 -13.99 8.32 -22.67
N MET A 61 -14.91 8.98 -23.37
CA MET A 61 -14.63 10.27 -24.01
C MET A 61 -14.24 11.36 -23.02
N LEU A 62 -14.84 11.36 -21.82
CA LEU A 62 -14.55 12.35 -20.79
C LEU A 62 -13.19 12.14 -20.13
N VAL A 63 -12.74 10.88 -20.01
CA VAL A 63 -11.49 10.49 -19.34
C VAL A 63 -10.30 10.42 -20.29
N ALA A 64 -10.48 9.82 -21.48
CA ALA A 64 -9.39 9.51 -22.42
C ALA A 64 -9.18 10.62 -23.47
N ARG A 65 -9.10 11.89 -23.06
CA ARG A 65 -8.93 13.03 -23.97
C ARG A 65 -7.64 12.96 -24.79
N GLU A 66 -6.56 12.47 -24.20
CA GLU A 66 -5.27 12.32 -24.91
C GLU A 66 -5.36 11.30 -26.05
N ASP A 67 -6.07 10.21 -25.85
CA ASP A 67 -6.28 9.20 -26.89
C ASP A 67 -7.09 9.78 -28.06
N ILE A 68 -8.14 10.56 -27.75
CA ILE A 68 -8.93 11.29 -28.76
C ILE A 68 -8.01 12.21 -29.56
N ASN A 69 -7.24 13.04 -28.88
CA ASN A 69 -6.34 14.01 -29.50
C ASN A 69 -5.35 13.30 -30.43
N ASN A 70 -4.74 12.22 -30.00
CA ASN A 70 -3.76 11.46 -30.78
C ASN A 70 -4.39 10.78 -32.01
N ILE A 71 -5.52 10.10 -31.85
CA ILE A 71 -6.21 9.39 -32.94
C ILE A 71 -6.72 10.40 -33.98
N VAL A 72 -7.33 11.50 -33.53
CA VAL A 72 -7.86 12.54 -34.42
C VAL A 72 -6.71 13.24 -35.14
N THR A 73 -5.61 13.55 -34.44
CA THR A 73 -4.42 14.17 -35.06
C THR A 73 -3.85 13.27 -36.14
N ALA A 74 -3.64 11.98 -35.89
CA ALA A 74 -3.10 11.04 -36.86
C ALA A 74 -4.01 10.88 -38.09
N SER A 75 -5.32 10.81 -37.87
CA SER A 75 -6.31 10.68 -38.94
C SER A 75 -6.38 11.94 -39.82
N LEU A 76 -6.28 13.13 -39.20
CA LEU A 76 -6.29 14.41 -39.93
C LEU A 76 -4.98 14.62 -40.68
N ASP A 77 -3.83 14.36 -40.06
CA ASP A 77 -2.51 14.53 -40.71
C ASP A 77 -2.42 13.68 -41.97
N ALA A 78 -2.80 12.40 -41.92
CA ALA A 78 -2.85 11.51 -43.09
C ALA A 78 -3.76 12.02 -44.22
N ALA A 79 -4.86 12.69 -43.90
CA ALA A 79 -5.81 13.22 -44.89
C ALA A 79 -5.39 14.57 -45.48
N THR A 80 -4.71 15.42 -44.67
CA THR A 80 -4.33 16.79 -45.07
C THR A 80 -2.96 16.89 -45.74
N ASP A 81 -2.14 15.84 -45.64
CA ASP A 81 -0.82 15.78 -46.29
C ASP A 81 -0.88 16.10 -47.80
N ARG A 82 -1.90 15.55 -48.49
CA ARG A 82 -2.16 15.84 -49.93
C ARG A 82 -2.48 17.32 -50.24
N TRP A 83 -2.85 18.12 -49.23
CA TRP A 83 -3.12 19.55 -49.35
C TRP A 83 -1.93 20.42 -48.98
N GLY A 84 -0.78 19.81 -48.67
CA GLY A 84 0.42 20.51 -48.23
C GLY A 84 0.27 21.12 -46.82
N ILE A 85 -0.51 20.49 -45.98
CA ILE A 85 -0.77 20.90 -44.59
C ILE A 85 -0.40 19.78 -43.65
N LYS A 86 0.40 20.12 -42.67
CA LYS A 86 0.74 19.24 -41.58
C LYS A 86 -0.06 19.59 -40.33
N VAL A 87 -0.84 18.65 -39.84
CA VAL A 87 -1.54 18.79 -38.56
C VAL A 87 -0.56 18.44 -37.44
N ILE A 88 -0.27 19.44 -36.62
CA ILE A 88 0.67 19.28 -35.49
C ILE A 88 -0.03 18.62 -34.31
N ARG A 89 -1.22 19.15 -33.97
CA ARG A 89 -1.99 18.69 -32.81
C ARG A 89 -3.46 19.09 -32.94
N VAL A 90 -4.31 18.20 -32.43
CA VAL A 90 -5.73 18.49 -32.18
C VAL A 90 -5.96 18.45 -30.71
N GLU A 91 -6.68 19.39 -30.15
CA GLU A 91 -7.09 19.43 -28.75
C GLU A 91 -8.61 19.55 -28.64
N VAL A 92 -9.22 18.54 -28.06
CA VAL A 92 -10.61 18.62 -27.65
C VAL A 92 -10.71 19.49 -26.39
N GLN A 93 -11.41 20.62 -26.49
CA GLN A 93 -11.53 21.57 -25.40
C GLN A 93 -12.66 21.18 -24.45
N ASN A 94 -13.89 21.12 -24.95
CA ASN A 94 -15.05 20.82 -24.15
C ASN A 94 -15.84 19.64 -24.73
N ILE A 95 -16.34 18.81 -23.85
CA ILE A 95 -17.31 17.76 -24.14
C ILE A 95 -18.48 18.04 -23.20
N ILE A 96 -19.59 18.54 -23.75
CA ILE A 96 -20.72 19.01 -22.97
C ILE A 96 -21.90 18.05 -23.21
N PRO A 97 -22.18 17.14 -22.28
CA PRO A 97 -23.37 16.29 -22.34
C PRO A 97 -24.63 17.07 -21.94
N PRO A 98 -25.83 16.55 -22.25
CA PRO A 98 -27.09 17.12 -21.78
C PRO A 98 -27.19 17.14 -20.26
N GLN A 99 -27.84 18.17 -19.71
CA GLN A 99 -27.97 18.36 -18.26
C GLN A 99 -28.56 17.13 -17.52
N SER A 100 -29.55 16.49 -18.14
CA SER A 100 -30.17 15.28 -17.57
C SER A 100 -29.19 14.11 -17.38
N ILE A 101 -28.24 13.98 -18.30
CA ILE A 101 -27.18 12.96 -18.22
C ILE A 101 -26.16 13.32 -17.14
N VAL A 102 -25.77 14.60 -17.05
CA VAL A 102 -24.88 15.08 -15.98
C VAL A 102 -25.45 14.77 -14.60
N GLU A 103 -26.73 15.08 -14.38
CA GLU A 103 -27.42 14.79 -13.11
C GLU A 103 -27.49 13.29 -12.79
N ALA A 104 -27.73 12.45 -13.81
CA ALA A 104 -27.72 11.00 -13.63
C ALA A 104 -26.34 10.48 -13.26
N MET A 105 -25.27 10.94 -13.97
CA MET A 105 -23.88 10.60 -13.69
C MET A 105 -23.46 11.04 -12.28
N GLU A 106 -23.84 12.25 -11.86
CA GLU A 106 -23.54 12.74 -10.51
C GLU A 106 -24.17 11.86 -9.43
N LYS A 107 -25.42 11.44 -9.61
CA LYS A 107 -26.10 10.53 -8.68
C LYS A 107 -25.41 9.16 -8.63
N GLN A 108 -25.06 8.61 -9.79
CA GLN A 108 -24.36 7.34 -9.89
C GLN A 108 -22.98 7.41 -9.21
N MET A 109 -22.20 8.45 -9.51
CA MET A 109 -20.89 8.66 -8.91
C MET A 109 -20.96 8.86 -7.39
N ARG A 110 -21.98 9.53 -6.89
CA ARG A 110 -22.21 9.69 -5.45
C ARG A 110 -22.48 8.33 -4.79
N ALA A 111 -23.41 7.55 -5.34
CA ALA A 111 -23.73 6.23 -4.83
C ALA A 111 -22.51 5.27 -4.85
N GLU A 112 -21.70 5.32 -5.91
CA GLU A 112 -20.49 4.50 -6.00
C GLU A 112 -19.43 4.93 -4.98
N ARG A 113 -19.26 6.24 -4.74
CA ARG A 113 -18.36 6.74 -3.68
C ARG A 113 -18.83 6.31 -2.29
N GLU A 114 -20.12 6.44 -1.99
CA GLU A 114 -20.69 5.98 -0.73
C GLU A 114 -20.51 4.47 -0.53
N ARG A 115 -20.71 3.69 -1.58
CA ARG A 115 -20.47 2.24 -1.54
C ARG A 115 -19.01 1.92 -1.24
N ARG A 116 -18.06 2.56 -1.92
CA ARG A 116 -16.61 2.37 -1.68
C ARG A 116 -16.22 2.80 -0.28
N GLU A 117 -16.74 3.91 0.22
CA GLU A 117 -16.53 4.39 1.58
C GLU A 117 -16.95 3.34 2.61
N MET A 118 -18.18 2.79 2.47
CA MET A 118 -18.68 1.75 3.38
C MET A 118 -17.81 0.49 3.37
N ILE A 119 -17.33 0.07 2.19
CA ILE A 119 -16.45 -1.08 2.07
C ILE A 119 -15.11 -0.81 2.80
N LEU A 120 -14.48 0.33 2.53
CA LEU A 120 -13.20 0.71 3.15
C LEU A 120 -13.32 0.81 4.68
N ILE A 121 -14.41 1.39 5.19
CA ILE A 121 -14.68 1.46 6.63
C ILE A 121 -14.85 0.06 7.23
N ALA A 122 -15.59 -0.83 6.55
CA ALA A 122 -15.79 -2.19 7.02
C ALA A 122 -14.49 -3.01 7.02
N GLU A 123 -13.69 -2.88 5.97
CA GLU A 123 -12.36 -3.50 5.87
C GLU A 123 -11.41 -2.97 6.95
N GLY A 124 -11.39 -1.65 7.17
CA GLY A 124 -10.60 -1.02 8.22
C GLY A 124 -10.98 -1.52 9.62
N LYS A 125 -12.28 -1.62 9.92
CA LYS A 125 -12.77 -2.18 11.18
C LYS A 125 -12.37 -3.65 11.36
N LYS A 126 -12.52 -4.46 10.32
CA LYS A 126 -12.09 -5.87 10.32
C LYS A 126 -10.60 -5.99 10.60
N GLN A 127 -9.77 -5.23 9.89
CA GLN A 127 -8.33 -5.28 10.06
C GLN A 127 -7.88 -4.81 11.45
N SER A 128 -8.51 -3.76 11.96
CA SER A 128 -8.27 -3.28 13.32
C SER A 128 -8.62 -4.34 14.37
N ALA A 129 -9.77 -5.00 14.24
CA ALA A 129 -10.17 -6.06 15.15
C ALA A 129 -9.21 -7.27 15.13
N ILE A 130 -8.74 -7.65 13.95
CA ILE A 130 -7.74 -8.73 13.79
C ILE A 130 -6.42 -8.37 14.49
N LEU A 131 -5.91 -7.15 14.25
CA LEU A 131 -4.66 -6.68 14.86
C LEU A 131 -4.77 -6.59 16.39
N LEU A 132 -5.89 -6.12 16.92
CA LEU A 132 -6.14 -6.09 18.35
C LEU A 132 -6.16 -7.50 18.96
N ALA A 133 -6.86 -8.44 18.32
CA ALA A 133 -6.91 -9.83 18.78
C ALA A 133 -5.53 -10.51 18.72
N GLN A 134 -4.75 -10.25 17.68
CA GLN A 134 -3.38 -10.75 17.57
C GLN A 134 -2.48 -10.16 18.66
N GLY A 135 -2.54 -8.84 18.89
CA GLY A 135 -1.79 -8.20 19.95
C GLY A 135 -2.15 -8.71 21.35
N GLN A 136 -3.44 -8.96 21.62
CA GLN A 136 -3.87 -9.60 22.88
C GLN A 136 -3.31 -11.00 23.03
N LYS A 137 -3.39 -11.83 22.00
CA LYS A 137 -2.82 -13.18 22.01
C LYS A 137 -1.31 -13.16 22.27
N GLU A 138 -0.56 -12.29 21.61
CA GLU A 138 0.89 -12.16 21.82
C GLU A 138 1.23 -11.72 23.24
N THR A 139 0.48 -10.76 23.80
CA THR A 139 0.67 -10.31 25.17
C THR A 139 0.38 -11.40 26.19
N GLU A 140 -0.63 -12.25 25.98
CA GLU A 140 -0.92 -13.39 26.84
C GLU A 140 0.17 -14.46 26.78
N ILE A 141 0.67 -14.77 25.57
CA ILE A 141 1.77 -15.72 25.40
C ILE A 141 3.02 -15.21 26.13
N LEU A 142 3.42 -13.95 25.91
CA LEU A 142 4.58 -13.35 26.56
C LEU A 142 4.46 -13.33 28.09
N LYS A 143 3.26 -13.06 28.62
CA LYS A 143 3.01 -13.14 30.07
C LYS A 143 3.18 -14.56 30.62
N ALA A 144 2.60 -15.55 29.93
CA ALA A 144 2.72 -16.95 30.34
C ALA A 144 4.18 -17.44 30.27
N GLU A 145 4.94 -17.05 29.25
CA GLU A 145 6.36 -17.36 29.14
C GLU A 145 7.18 -16.69 30.24
N ALA A 146 6.90 -15.43 30.55
CA ALA A 146 7.56 -14.71 31.63
C ALA A 146 7.28 -15.33 33.01
N GLU A 147 6.03 -15.73 33.30
CA GLU A 147 5.66 -16.43 34.51
C GLU A 147 6.36 -17.80 34.64
N LYS A 148 6.42 -18.55 33.55
CA LYS A 148 7.16 -19.83 33.49
C LYS A 148 8.65 -19.60 33.76
N ALA A 149 9.28 -18.65 33.12
CA ALA A 149 10.68 -18.32 33.34
C ALA A 149 10.95 -17.87 34.79
N ALA A 150 10.10 -17.02 35.34
CA ALA A 150 10.19 -16.58 36.72
C ALA A 150 10.05 -17.74 37.72
N THR A 151 9.17 -18.68 37.45
CA THR A 151 8.96 -19.86 38.29
C THR A 151 10.17 -20.80 38.28
N ILE A 152 10.77 -21.02 37.09
CA ILE A 152 11.98 -21.83 36.95
C ILE A 152 13.16 -21.17 37.69
N LEU A 153 13.36 -19.85 37.48
CA LEU A 153 14.43 -19.10 38.16
C LEU A 153 14.28 -19.13 39.69
N ARG A 154 13.03 -19.01 40.21
CA ARG A 154 12.78 -19.13 41.66
C ARG A 154 13.09 -20.53 42.17
N ALA A 155 12.69 -21.57 41.43
CA ALA A 155 12.98 -22.96 41.82
C ALA A 155 14.49 -23.26 41.84
N ASP A 156 15.21 -22.78 40.82
CA ASP A 156 16.69 -22.93 40.77
C ASP A 156 17.39 -22.16 41.86
N ALA A 157 16.93 -20.92 42.16
CA ALA A 157 17.48 -20.15 43.28
C ALA A 157 17.29 -20.85 44.64
N VAL A 158 16.11 -21.44 44.90
CA VAL A 158 15.84 -22.23 46.11
C VAL A 158 16.72 -23.48 46.16
N ARG A 159 16.89 -24.16 45.06
CA ARG A 159 17.79 -25.34 44.96
C ARG A 159 19.23 -24.94 45.25
N GLN A 160 19.75 -23.91 44.62
CA GLN A 160 21.13 -23.41 44.83
C GLN A 160 21.32 -22.99 46.30
N LYS A 161 20.37 -22.26 46.88
CA LYS A 161 20.40 -21.87 48.29
C LYS A 161 20.55 -23.08 49.20
N LYS A 162 19.72 -24.15 49.04
CA LYS A 162 19.80 -25.37 49.82
C LYS A 162 21.13 -26.12 49.67
N ILE A 163 21.70 -26.14 48.45
CA ILE A 163 23.01 -26.77 48.20
C ILE A 163 24.12 -25.99 48.91
N LEU A 164 24.13 -24.66 48.81
CA LEU A 164 25.11 -23.81 49.50
C LEU A 164 25.00 -23.87 51.01
N GLU A 165 23.78 -23.90 51.55
CA GLU A 165 23.52 -24.10 53.00
C GLU A 165 24.08 -25.45 53.48
N ALA A 166 23.78 -26.54 52.74
CA ALA A 166 24.29 -27.87 53.10
C ALA A 166 25.82 -28.01 52.97
N GLN A 167 26.41 -27.35 51.98
CA GLN A 167 27.86 -27.28 51.82
C GLN A 167 28.50 -26.49 52.97
N GLY A 168 27.95 -25.33 53.33
CA GLY A 168 28.44 -24.53 54.45
C GLY A 168 28.33 -25.25 55.80
N GLU A 169 27.25 -25.99 56.01
CA GLU A 169 27.09 -26.85 57.21
C GLU A 169 28.13 -27.98 57.23
N ALA A 170 28.36 -28.65 56.10
CA ALA A 170 29.36 -29.73 55.99
C ALA A 170 30.79 -29.20 56.23
N GLU A 171 31.14 -28.05 55.65
CA GLU A 171 32.45 -27.41 55.87
C GLU A 171 32.63 -26.96 57.31
N SER A 172 31.60 -26.38 57.91
CA SER A 172 31.60 -25.99 59.32
C SER A 172 31.83 -27.19 60.24
N LEU A 173 31.13 -28.30 60.00
CA LEU A 173 31.30 -29.54 60.75
C LEU A 173 32.71 -30.12 60.61
N GLN A 174 33.27 -30.11 59.38
CA GLN A 174 34.67 -30.56 59.14
C GLN A 174 35.69 -29.70 59.87
N MET A 175 35.49 -28.36 59.88
CA MET A 175 36.37 -27.44 60.61
C MET A 175 36.30 -27.71 62.12
N VAL A 176 35.12 -27.90 62.67
CA VAL A 176 34.95 -28.20 64.12
C VAL A 176 35.58 -29.56 64.46
N GLN A 177 35.35 -30.57 63.64
CA GLN A 177 36.00 -31.92 63.86
C GLN A 177 37.51 -31.85 63.72
N GLY A 178 38.03 -31.09 62.73
CA GLY A 178 39.45 -30.84 62.56
C GLY A 178 40.09 -30.10 63.75
N ALA A 179 39.41 -29.09 64.29
CA ALA A 179 39.83 -28.36 65.47
C ALA A 179 39.84 -29.24 66.72
N LEU A 180 38.78 -30.09 66.93
CA LEU A 180 38.70 -31.06 67.99
C LEU A 180 39.85 -32.14 67.89
N ALA A 181 40.05 -32.66 66.70
CA ALA A 181 41.14 -33.62 66.43
C ALA A 181 42.53 -33.04 66.78
N ASN A 182 42.74 -31.80 66.35
CA ASN A 182 43.99 -31.06 66.64
C ASN A 182 44.14 -30.80 68.17
N SER A 183 43.09 -30.40 68.85
CA SER A 183 43.12 -30.18 70.31
C SER A 183 43.40 -31.50 71.07
N ILE A 184 42.79 -32.62 70.68
CA ILE A 184 43.06 -33.96 71.25
C ILE A 184 44.52 -34.38 70.96
N ARG A 185 45.04 -34.13 69.79
CA ARG A 185 46.44 -34.41 69.45
C ARG A 185 47.43 -33.59 70.31
N LEU A 186 47.17 -32.30 70.50
CA LEU A 186 47.97 -31.45 71.37
C LEU A 186 47.92 -31.84 72.83
N LEU A 187 46.75 -32.32 73.33
CA LEU A 187 46.58 -32.91 74.66
C LEU A 187 47.35 -34.20 74.83
N ASN A 188 47.32 -35.11 73.84
CA ASN A 188 48.09 -36.34 73.88
C ASN A 188 49.60 -36.12 73.79
N GLU A 189 50.07 -35.07 73.04
CA GLU A 189 51.49 -34.65 72.97
C GLU A 189 51.96 -34.04 74.34
N ALA A 190 51.08 -33.39 75.04
CA ALA A 190 51.39 -32.75 76.34
C ALA A 190 51.42 -33.70 77.53
N ASP A 191 50.72 -34.88 77.48
CA ASP A 191 50.68 -35.87 78.54
C ASP A 191 50.75 -37.28 77.94
N PRO A 192 51.93 -37.85 77.64
CA PRO A 192 52.13 -39.15 77.00
C PRO A 192 51.74 -40.36 77.88
N SER A 193 51.27 -40.19 79.12
CA SER A 193 50.95 -41.25 80.06
C SER A 193 49.43 -41.63 80.16
N LYS A 194 48.57 -40.93 79.40
CA LYS A 194 47.13 -41.26 79.39
C LYS A 194 46.63 -41.39 77.95
N GLU A 195 46.47 -42.64 77.48
CA GLU A 195 45.65 -43.01 76.38
C GLU A 195 44.18 -42.61 76.64
N LEU A 196 43.73 -41.48 76.20
CA LEU A 196 42.34 -41.05 76.15
C LEU A 196 41.66 -41.81 75.03
N VAL A 197 41.11 -43.03 75.33
CA VAL A 197 40.17 -43.72 74.43
C VAL A 197 38.86 -42.95 74.46
N VAL A 198 38.64 -42.06 73.45
CA VAL A 198 37.33 -41.52 73.17
C VAL A 198 36.63 -42.47 72.21
N ALA A 199 35.79 -43.38 72.70
CA ALA A 199 34.80 -44.06 71.88
C ALA A 199 33.71 -43.08 71.53
N LEU A 200 33.56 -42.78 70.23
CA LEU A 200 32.41 -42.14 69.63
C LEU A 200 31.46 -43.16 69.08
#